data_c09c0781c2072364c2a29e0bab006a85
#
_entry.id   c09c0781c2072364c2a29e0bab006a85
#
_cell.length_a   1.000
_cell.length_b   1.000
_cell.length_c   1.000
_cell.angle_alpha   90.00
_cell.angle_beta   90.00
_cell.angle_gamma   90.00
#
_symmetry.space_group_name_H-M   'P 1'
#
loop_
_entity.id
_entity.type
_entity.pdbx_description
1 polymer ?
#
loop_
_entity_poly.entity_id
_entity_poly.type
_entity_poly.pdbx_seq_one_letter_code
_entity_poly.pdbx_strand_id
1 'polypeptide(L)'
;MVDEIGNGDASDDGVATTNGFDEAAANAPHVSILTQYVKDLSFENPNAPGSLQMESQPRIEINVNVNARRASEDLYEVELKIEARAFNDETVAFVVDLLYGGLFALRNLPEEALEPFLVVEAPRILFPFARRIVADATRDGGFPPLLLEPIDFGSLYMAQQQQAAAQLETVGNA
;
A
#
# COMPACT_ATOMS: atom_id res chain seq x y z
N MET A 1 -47.45 -33.95 -61.58
CA MET A 1 -48.06 -32.67 -61.32
C MET A 1 -47.17 -32.02 -60.26
N VAL A 2 -46.14 -31.43 -60.72
CA VAL A 2 -45.80 -29.97 -60.73
C VAL A 2 -46.12 -29.33 -59.38
N ASP A 3 -45.09 -28.87 -58.68
CA ASP A 3 -44.68 -27.47 -58.70
C ASP A 3 -43.40 -27.31 -57.87
N GLU A 4 -42.47 -26.90 -58.48
CA GLU A 4 -41.43 -25.95 -58.36
C GLU A 4 -41.79 -24.77 -57.43
N ILE A 5 -40.91 -24.31 -56.62
CA ILE A 5 -40.59 -22.95 -56.19
C ILE A 5 -39.67 -23.11 -54.94
N GLY A 6 -38.62 -22.42 -54.75
CA GLY A 6 -38.09 -21.17 -55.15
C GLY A 6 -36.83 -20.92 -54.29
N ASN A 7 -35.80 -20.59 -54.97
CA ASN A 7 -34.51 -20.19 -54.44
C ASN A 7 -34.68 -18.93 -53.59
N GLY A 8 -34.34 -19.01 -52.31
CA GLY A 8 -34.24 -17.92 -51.36
C GLY A 8 -32.79 -17.66 -51.02
N ASP A 9 -32.18 -16.76 -51.74
CA ASP A 9 -30.91 -16.13 -51.47
C ASP A 9 -30.91 -15.57 -50.04
N ALA A 10 -30.18 -16.20 -49.12
CA ALA A 10 -29.91 -15.64 -47.84
C ALA A 10 -28.55 -14.94 -47.90
N SER A 11 -28.62 -13.64 -48.10
CA SER A 11 -27.51 -12.72 -47.91
C SER A 11 -26.82 -12.98 -46.60
N ASP A 12 -25.56 -13.37 -46.70
CA ASP A 12 -24.56 -13.41 -45.63
C ASP A 12 -24.31 -11.98 -45.12
N ASP A 13 -25.10 -11.55 -44.14
CA ASP A 13 -24.78 -10.35 -43.39
C ASP A 13 -23.59 -10.66 -42.48
N GLY A 14 -22.41 -10.36 -42.99
CA GLY A 14 -21.14 -10.39 -42.24
C GLY A 14 -21.28 -9.63 -40.94
N VAL A 15 -21.43 -10.41 -39.86
CA VAL A 15 -21.24 -9.90 -38.49
C VAL A 15 -19.80 -9.40 -38.38
N ALA A 16 -19.65 -8.07 -38.47
CA ALA A 16 -18.40 -7.41 -38.15
C ALA A 16 -18.05 -7.75 -36.71
N THR A 17 -17.13 -8.68 -36.54
CA THR A 17 -16.56 -9.05 -35.25
C THR A 17 -15.92 -7.82 -34.62
N THR A 18 -16.45 -7.45 -33.48
CA THR A 18 -16.01 -6.35 -32.60
C THR A 18 -14.66 -6.70 -31.94
N ASN A 19 -13.60 -6.77 -32.71
CA ASN A 19 -12.24 -6.99 -32.17
C ASN A 19 -11.63 -5.73 -31.51
N GLY A 20 -12.27 -4.56 -31.72
CA GLY A 20 -11.76 -3.30 -31.15
C GLY A 20 -11.97 -3.11 -29.65
N PHE A 21 -12.94 -3.80 -29.05
CA PHE A 21 -13.18 -3.71 -27.60
C PHE A 21 -12.19 -4.54 -26.79
N ASP A 22 -11.71 -5.66 -27.32
CA ASP A 22 -10.77 -6.55 -26.64
C ASP A 22 -9.35 -5.97 -26.62
N GLU A 23 -8.92 -5.28 -27.68
CA GLU A 23 -7.59 -4.64 -27.70
C GLU A 23 -7.50 -3.41 -26.78
N ALA A 24 -8.57 -2.61 -26.71
CA ALA A 24 -8.62 -1.47 -25.80
C ALA A 24 -8.62 -1.91 -24.33
N ALA A 25 -9.30 -3.01 -24.00
CA ALA A 25 -9.31 -3.59 -22.67
C ALA A 25 -7.95 -4.22 -22.31
N ALA A 26 -7.27 -4.85 -23.28
CA ALA A 26 -5.94 -5.44 -23.06
C ALA A 26 -4.85 -4.41 -22.77
N ASN A 27 -5.00 -3.18 -23.30
CA ASN A 27 -4.07 -2.08 -23.13
C ASN A 27 -4.46 -1.10 -22.00
N ALA A 28 -5.58 -1.32 -21.32
CA ALA A 28 -5.98 -0.47 -20.20
C ALA A 28 -5.01 -0.64 -19.02
N PRO A 29 -4.74 0.45 -18.26
CA PRO A 29 -3.99 0.36 -17.02
C PRO A 29 -4.65 -0.64 -16.07
N HIS A 30 -3.88 -1.58 -15.55
CA HIS A 30 -4.38 -2.61 -14.66
C HIS A 30 -3.52 -2.73 -13.41
N VAL A 31 -4.17 -2.71 -12.25
CA VAL A 31 -3.56 -2.88 -10.94
C VAL A 31 -4.17 -4.07 -10.25
N SER A 32 -3.35 -5.00 -9.79
CA SER A 32 -3.77 -6.14 -8.97
C SER A 32 -2.91 -6.28 -7.74
N ILE A 33 -3.56 -6.58 -6.62
CA ILE A 33 -2.87 -6.95 -5.38
C ILE A 33 -2.78 -8.48 -5.37
N LEU A 34 -1.58 -9.01 -5.48
CA LEU A 34 -1.38 -10.45 -5.54
C LEU A 34 -1.36 -11.07 -4.15
N THR A 35 -0.72 -10.42 -3.20
CA THR A 35 -0.64 -10.87 -1.81
C THR A 35 -0.27 -9.71 -0.90
N GLN A 36 -0.62 -9.87 0.39
CA GLN A 36 -0.21 -8.98 1.48
C GLN A 36 0.28 -9.84 2.63
N TYR A 37 1.32 -9.40 3.36
CA TYR A 37 1.95 -10.20 4.39
C TYR A 37 2.68 -9.36 5.42
N VAL A 38 2.79 -9.91 6.63
CA VAL A 38 3.74 -9.43 7.62
C VAL A 38 5.12 -9.93 7.21
N LYS A 39 6.07 -9.02 7.03
CA LYS A 39 7.46 -9.35 6.71
C LYS A 39 8.31 -9.42 7.98
N ASP A 40 8.03 -8.52 8.92
CA ASP A 40 8.61 -8.53 10.26
C ASP A 40 7.66 -7.90 11.26
N LEU A 41 7.65 -8.42 12.49
CA LEU A 41 6.88 -7.85 13.58
C LEU A 41 7.63 -8.12 14.90
N SER A 42 7.95 -7.06 15.63
CA SER A 42 8.40 -7.13 17.00
C SER A 42 7.53 -6.30 17.92
N PHE A 43 7.31 -6.82 19.14
CA PHE A 43 6.70 -6.12 20.23
C PHE A 43 7.55 -6.31 21.48
N GLU A 44 7.93 -5.20 22.11
CA GLU A 44 8.77 -5.20 23.31
C GLU A 44 8.09 -4.43 24.44
N ASN A 45 8.08 -5.05 25.64
CA ASN A 45 7.66 -4.43 26.88
C ASN A 45 8.81 -4.60 27.89
N PRO A 46 9.86 -3.76 27.80
CA PRO A 46 11.10 -3.97 28.55
C PRO A 46 10.95 -3.78 30.07
N ASN A 47 9.92 -3.06 30.50
CA ASN A 47 9.68 -2.72 31.89
C ASN A 47 8.44 -3.45 32.48
N ALA A 48 8.01 -4.56 31.85
CA ALA A 48 6.96 -5.40 32.41
C ALA A 48 7.44 -6.09 33.71
N PRO A 49 6.57 -6.31 34.72
CA PRO A 49 5.16 -5.96 34.75
C PRO A 49 4.88 -4.52 35.20
N GLY A 50 5.87 -3.74 35.62
CA GLY A 50 5.70 -2.38 36.15
C GLY A 50 5.05 -1.42 35.16
N SER A 51 5.37 -1.53 33.87
CA SER A 51 4.78 -0.73 32.78
C SER A 51 3.28 -0.91 32.61
N LEU A 52 2.72 -2.06 33.06
CA LEU A 52 1.29 -2.37 32.98
C LEU A 52 0.48 -1.78 34.15
N GLN A 53 1.13 -1.24 35.18
CA GLN A 53 0.51 -0.67 36.38
C GLN A 53 0.50 0.87 36.37
N MET A 54 0.97 1.47 35.27
CA MET A 54 1.02 2.93 35.14
C MET A 54 -0.36 3.51 34.89
N GLU A 55 -0.75 4.50 35.70
CA GLU A 55 -2.07 5.16 35.62
C GLU A 55 -2.14 6.29 34.59
N SER A 56 -0.99 6.82 34.14
CA SER A 56 -0.89 7.90 33.18
C SER A 56 -0.95 7.39 31.73
N GLN A 57 -1.57 8.20 30.85
CA GLN A 57 -1.53 7.89 29.43
C GLN A 57 -0.10 8.09 28.89
N PRO A 58 0.46 7.10 28.19
CA PRO A 58 1.79 7.23 27.63
C PRO A 58 1.85 8.23 26.49
N ARG A 59 2.96 8.95 26.37
CA ARG A 59 3.31 9.72 25.19
C ARG A 59 3.74 8.74 24.10
N ILE A 60 3.12 8.83 22.93
CA ILE A 60 3.38 7.91 21.82
C ILE A 60 4.09 8.66 20.69
N GLU A 61 5.21 8.11 20.26
CA GLU A 61 5.95 8.54 19.08
C GLU A 61 5.76 7.51 17.98
N ILE A 62 5.35 7.98 16.80
CA ILE A 62 5.08 7.12 15.63
C ILE A 62 5.95 7.58 14.48
N ASN A 63 6.64 6.62 13.86
CA ASN A 63 7.37 6.82 12.62
C ASN A 63 6.82 5.87 11.56
N VAL A 64 6.56 6.42 10.36
CA VAL A 64 6.03 5.67 9.22
C VAL A 64 6.92 5.90 8.02
N ASN A 65 7.32 4.82 7.37
CA ASN A 65 8.16 4.84 6.18
C ASN A 65 7.59 3.91 5.11
N VAL A 66 7.68 4.33 3.85
CA VAL A 66 7.27 3.55 2.68
C VAL A 66 8.51 3.26 1.84
N ASN A 67 8.69 2.01 1.47
CA ASN A 67 9.71 1.57 0.53
C ASN A 67 9.04 0.79 -0.59
N ALA A 68 9.43 1.05 -1.83
CA ALA A 68 8.94 0.32 -3.00
C ALA A 68 10.11 -0.17 -3.82
N ARG A 69 10.02 -1.43 -4.30
CA ARG A 69 11.03 -2.01 -5.17
C ARG A 69 10.40 -2.84 -6.27
N ARG A 70 11.04 -2.86 -7.42
CA ARG A 70 10.65 -3.72 -8.51
C ARG A 70 11.10 -5.15 -8.21
N ALA A 71 10.16 -6.10 -8.21
CA ALA A 71 10.44 -7.52 -7.99
C ALA A 71 10.68 -8.28 -9.31
N SER A 72 9.92 -7.93 -10.36
CA SER A 72 10.13 -8.42 -11.74
C SER A 72 9.50 -7.42 -12.74
N GLU A 73 9.32 -7.82 -14.00
CA GLU A 73 8.92 -6.90 -15.09
C GLU A 73 7.68 -6.04 -14.74
N ASP A 74 6.60 -6.68 -14.27
CA ASP A 74 5.34 -6.00 -13.93
C ASP A 74 5.00 -6.12 -12.44
N LEU A 75 5.93 -6.60 -11.61
CA LEU A 75 5.71 -6.86 -10.20
C LEU A 75 6.51 -5.90 -9.32
N TYR A 76 5.83 -5.32 -8.35
CA TYR A 76 6.40 -4.38 -7.38
C TYR A 76 6.04 -4.81 -5.97
N GLU A 77 7.03 -4.85 -5.10
CA GLU A 77 6.82 -4.97 -3.67
C GLU A 77 6.79 -3.59 -3.05
N VAL A 78 5.76 -3.31 -2.27
CA VAL A 78 5.66 -2.11 -1.44
C VAL A 78 5.67 -2.53 0.01
N GLU A 79 6.55 -1.92 0.78
CA GLU A 79 6.73 -2.16 2.22
C GLU A 79 6.30 -0.92 2.99
N LEU A 80 5.43 -1.12 3.96
CA LEU A 80 5.02 -0.11 4.93
C LEU A 80 5.64 -0.45 6.28
N LYS A 81 6.59 0.37 6.70
CA LYS A 81 7.22 0.26 8.02
C LYS A 81 6.51 1.19 9.00
N ILE A 82 6.10 0.66 10.14
CA ILE A 82 5.47 1.40 11.24
C ILE A 82 6.23 1.10 12.51
N GLU A 83 6.84 2.12 13.11
CA GLU A 83 7.45 2.05 14.42
C GLU A 83 6.62 2.90 15.38
N ALA A 84 6.25 2.35 16.53
CA ALA A 84 5.58 3.09 17.59
C ALA A 84 6.31 2.84 18.91
N ARG A 85 6.59 3.92 19.63
CA ARG A 85 7.23 3.89 20.96
C ARG A 85 6.35 4.64 21.93
N ALA A 86 6.02 4.00 23.04
CA ALA A 86 5.25 4.59 24.12
C ALA A 86 6.15 4.84 25.33
N PHE A 87 6.02 6.02 25.92
CA PHE A 87 6.80 6.45 27.08
C PHE A 87 5.86 6.94 28.19
N ASN A 88 6.14 6.48 29.41
CA ASN A 88 5.64 7.12 30.62
C ASN A 88 6.81 7.88 31.24
N ASP A 89 6.75 9.21 31.19
CA ASP A 89 7.88 10.10 31.49
C ASP A 89 9.09 9.71 30.60
N GLU A 90 10.19 9.28 31.19
CA GLU A 90 11.39 8.82 30.50
C GLU A 90 11.44 7.28 30.33
N THR A 91 10.47 6.56 30.88
CA THR A 91 10.45 5.10 30.87
C THR A 91 9.70 4.57 29.66
N VAL A 92 10.33 3.66 28.90
CA VAL A 92 9.70 2.98 27.78
C VAL A 92 8.61 2.05 28.30
N ALA A 93 7.36 2.28 27.92
CA ALA A 93 6.25 1.38 28.20
C ALA A 93 6.23 0.21 27.22
N PHE A 94 6.24 0.50 25.94
CA PHE A 94 6.38 -0.52 24.88
C PHE A 94 7.02 0.04 23.62
N VAL A 95 7.52 -0.87 22.80
CA VAL A 95 7.95 -0.59 21.42
C VAL A 95 7.28 -1.63 20.51
N VAL A 96 6.71 -1.17 19.41
CA VAL A 96 6.25 -2.03 18.32
C VAL A 96 6.94 -1.62 17.03
N ASP A 97 7.47 -2.58 16.29
CA ASP A 97 8.06 -2.39 14.96
C ASP A 97 7.41 -3.39 14.01
N LEU A 98 6.73 -2.88 13.00
CA LEU A 98 6.04 -3.67 11.99
C LEU A 98 6.58 -3.33 10.60
N LEU A 99 6.97 -4.34 9.85
CA LEU A 99 7.21 -4.28 8.41
C LEU A 99 6.13 -5.09 7.70
N TYR A 100 5.21 -4.38 7.03
CA TYR A 100 4.10 -4.98 6.32
C TYR A 100 4.28 -4.80 4.81
N GLY A 101 4.19 -5.89 4.05
CA GLY A 101 4.43 -5.91 2.63
C GLY A 101 3.18 -6.20 1.80
N GLY A 102 3.19 -5.69 0.57
CA GLY A 102 2.24 -6.06 -0.47
C GLY A 102 2.94 -6.23 -1.81
N LEU A 103 2.54 -7.26 -2.56
CA LEU A 103 3.00 -7.51 -3.91
C LEU A 103 1.92 -7.07 -4.90
N PHE A 104 2.27 -6.14 -5.77
CA PHE A 104 1.38 -5.53 -6.76
C PHE A 104 1.82 -5.91 -8.17
N ALA A 105 0.86 -6.31 -9.01
CA ALA A 105 1.06 -6.41 -10.45
C ALA A 105 0.51 -5.13 -11.11
N LEU A 106 1.39 -4.40 -11.80
CA LEU A 106 1.09 -3.14 -12.47
C LEU A 106 1.37 -3.29 -13.95
N ARG A 107 0.31 -3.28 -14.76
CA ARG A 107 0.41 -3.43 -16.22
C ARG A 107 -0.12 -2.19 -16.90
N ASN A 108 0.52 -1.76 -17.97
CA ASN A 108 0.11 -0.63 -18.81
C ASN A 108 -0.09 0.67 -18.01
N LEU A 109 0.58 0.81 -16.86
CA LEU A 109 0.52 2.03 -16.08
C LEU A 109 1.48 3.05 -16.73
N PRO A 110 1.05 4.31 -16.96
CA PRO A 110 1.93 5.37 -17.42
C PRO A 110 3.13 5.55 -16.47
N GLU A 111 4.31 5.82 -17.00
CA GLU A 111 5.55 5.95 -16.21
C GLU A 111 5.41 7.03 -15.11
N GLU A 112 4.76 8.15 -15.45
CA GLU A 112 4.49 9.24 -14.51
C GLU A 112 3.50 8.87 -13.38
N ALA A 113 2.70 7.82 -13.55
CA ALA A 113 1.74 7.33 -12.54
C ALA A 113 2.35 6.23 -11.64
N LEU A 114 3.46 5.63 -12.06
CA LEU A 114 4.05 4.49 -11.36
C LEU A 114 4.54 4.86 -9.95
N GLU A 115 5.37 5.89 -9.84
CA GLU A 115 5.93 6.32 -8.56
C GLU A 115 4.82 6.81 -7.60
N PRO A 116 3.90 7.72 -7.99
CA PRO A 116 2.77 8.11 -7.13
C PRO A 116 1.91 6.93 -6.68
N PHE A 117 1.67 5.94 -7.55
CA PHE A 117 0.96 4.75 -7.13
C PHE A 117 1.70 3.99 -6.04
N LEU A 118 3.00 3.72 -6.23
CA LEU A 118 3.80 2.91 -5.30
C LEU A 118 4.00 3.57 -3.94
N VAL A 119 4.08 4.91 -3.88
CA VAL A 119 4.40 5.62 -2.62
C VAL A 119 3.18 6.27 -1.96
N VAL A 120 2.05 6.37 -2.65
CA VAL A 120 0.80 6.95 -2.11
C VAL A 120 -0.33 5.93 -2.08
N GLU A 121 -0.72 5.37 -3.25
CA GLU A 121 -1.90 4.53 -3.32
C GLU A 121 -1.67 3.13 -2.72
N ALA A 122 -0.54 2.50 -3.02
CA ALA A 122 -0.23 1.18 -2.47
C ALA A 122 -0.14 1.18 -0.94
N PRO A 123 0.62 2.10 -0.27
CA PRO A 123 0.61 2.16 1.18
C PRO A 123 -0.75 2.54 1.78
N ARG A 124 -1.57 3.35 1.09
CA ARG A 124 -2.96 3.62 1.50
C ARG A 124 -3.80 2.33 1.56
N ILE A 125 -3.59 1.41 0.61
CA ILE A 125 -4.25 0.10 0.59
C ILE A 125 -3.73 -0.80 1.72
N LEU A 126 -2.43 -0.79 2.01
CA LEU A 126 -1.80 -1.63 3.04
C LEU A 126 -2.11 -1.15 4.47
N PHE A 127 -2.26 0.15 4.66
CA PHE A 127 -2.33 0.78 5.99
C PHE A 127 -3.46 0.24 6.90
N PRO A 128 -4.70 0.00 6.43
CA PRO A 128 -5.76 -0.53 7.30
C PRO A 128 -5.41 -1.90 7.90
N PHE A 129 -4.68 -2.73 7.19
CA PHE A 129 -4.23 -4.05 7.66
C PHE A 129 -3.06 -3.93 8.63
N ALA A 130 -2.07 -3.11 8.30
CA ALA A 130 -0.93 -2.81 9.17
C ALA A 130 -1.39 -2.17 10.49
N ARG A 131 -2.31 -1.19 10.44
CA ARG A 131 -2.93 -0.56 11.61
C ARG A 131 -3.57 -1.58 12.56
N ARG A 132 -4.29 -2.56 12.00
CA ARG A 132 -4.91 -3.61 12.81
C ARG A 132 -3.86 -4.46 13.53
N ILE A 133 -2.76 -4.82 12.86
CA ILE A 133 -1.69 -5.63 13.44
C ILE A 133 -1.03 -4.89 14.60
N VAL A 134 -0.76 -3.59 14.46
CA VAL A 134 -0.21 -2.75 15.54
C VAL A 134 -1.17 -2.70 16.74
N ALA A 135 -2.49 -2.52 16.48
CA ALA A 135 -3.50 -2.50 17.54
C ALA A 135 -3.60 -3.86 18.27
N ASP A 136 -3.55 -4.97 17.51
CA ASP A 136 -3.58 -6.32 18.07
C ASP A 136 -2.31 -6.60 18.90
N ALA A 137 -1.12 -6.25 18.41
CA ALA A 137 0.15 -6.45 19.12
C ALA A 137 0.19 -5.69 20.46
N THR A 138 -0.25 -4.42 20.47
CA THR A 138 -0.29 -3.62 21.70
C THR A 138 -1.30 -4.16 22.70
N ARG A 139 -2.49 -4.59 22.25
CA ARG A 139 -3.51 -5.22 23.10
C ARG A 139 -2.98 -6.53 23.69
N ASP A 140 -2.38 -7.39 22.89
CA ASP A 140 -1.84 -8.67 23.33
C ASP A 140 -0.62 -8.48 24.26
N GLY A 141 0.07 -7.34 24.16
CA GLY A 141 1.11 -6.89 25.07
C GLY A 141 0.59 -6.37 26.43
N GLY A 142 -0.73 -6.34 26.64
CA GLY A 142 -1.36 -5.92 27.90
C GLY A 142 -1.69 -4.42 27.98
N PHE A 143 -1.57 -3.68 26.89
CA PHE A 143 -1.90 -2.25 26.79
C PHE A 143 -3.26 -2.02 26.08
N PRO A 144 -3.87 -0.84 26.22
CA PRO A 144 -4.95 -0.46 25.32
C PRO A 144 -4.49 -0.53 23.86
N PRO A 145 -5.35 -1.00 22.92
CA PRO A 145 -4.95 -1.10 21.52
C PRO A 145 -4.57 0.28 20.97
N LEU A 146 -3.40 0.36 20.34
CA LEU A 146 -2.93 1.58 19.68
C LEU A 146 -3.65 1.75 18.34
N LEU A 147 -4.60 2.68 18.29
CA LEU A 147 -5.35 3.00 17.10
C LEU A 147 -4.69 4.16 16.36
N LEU A 148 -3.91 3.83 15.32
CA LEU A 148 -3.26 4.84 14.49
C LEU A 148 -4.29 5.67 13.72
N GLU A 149 -4.11 7.00 13.68
CA GLU A 149 -4.88 7.87 12.82
C GLU A 149 -4.61 7.59 11.33
N PRO A 150 -5.58 7.83 10.43
CA PRO A 150 -5.35 7.74 9.00
C PRO A 150 -4.18 8.63 8.56
N ILE A 151 -3.32 8.08 7.71
CA ILE A 151 -2.12 8.78 7.21
C ILE A 151 -2.41 9.33 5.82
N ASP A 152 -2.09 10.61 5.61
CA ASP A 152 -2.08 11.23 4.29
C ASP A 152 -0.72 10.98 3.61
N PHE A 153 -0.63 9.86 2.91
CA PHE A 153 0.58 9.47 2.16
C PHE A 153 0.91 10.44 1.04
N GLY A 154 -0.11 11.11 0.46
CA GLY A 154 0.10 12.14 -0.55
C GLY A 154 0.86 13.34 0.00
N SER A 155 0.45 13.85 1.14
CA SER A 155 1.14 14.94 1.83
C SER A 155 2.56 14.55 2.27
N LEU A 156 2.76 13.31 2.75
CA LEU A 156 4.09 12.78 3.09
C LEU A 156 5.01 12.75 1.87
N TYR A 157 4.53 12.25 0.75
CA TYR A 157 5.28 12.20 -0.51
C TYR A 157 5.68 13.59 -0.99
N MET A 158 4.75 14.54 -0.99
CA MET A 158 5.02 15.93 -1.37
C MET A 158 6.07 16.60 -0.47
N ALA A 159 5.99 16.35 0.84
CA ALA A 159 6.96 16.88 1.79
C ALA A 159 8.36 16.29 1.57
N GLN A 160 8.48 15.00 1.29
CA GLN A 160 9.74 14.34 0.97
C GLN A 160 10.36 14.89 -0.33
N GLN A 161 9.55 15.11 -1.36
CA GLN A 161 10.00 15.70 -2.62
C GLN A 161 10.54 17.11 -2.42
N GLN A 162 9.85 17.94 -1.63
CA GLN A 162 10.31 19.30 -1.31
C GLN A 162 11.63 19.30 -0.53
N GLN A 163 11.79 18.39 0.42
CA GLN A 163 13.04 18.25 1.18
C GLN A 163 14.20 17.79 0.30
N ALA A 164 13.97 16.83 -0.60
CA ALA A 164 14.99 16.37 -1.54
C ALA A 164 15.42 17.48 -2.49
N ALA A 165 14.49 18.27 -3.02
CA ALA A 165 14.78 19.41 -3.88
C ALA A 165 15.61 20.49 -3.15
N ALA A 166 15.24 20.82 -1.91
CA ALA A 166 15.97 21.79 -1.10
C ALA A 166 17.42 21.36 -0.76
N GLN A 167 17.63 20.05 -0.56
CA GLN A 167 18.97 19.51 -0.33
C GLN A 167 19.86 19.58 -1.58
N LEU A 168 19.30 19.38 -2.76
CA LEU A 168 20.04 19.50 -4.03
C LEU A 168 20.45 20.95 -4.31
N GLU A 169 19.63 21.94 -3.97
CA GLU A 169 19.95 23.36 -4.11
C GLU A 169 21.08 23.81 -3.17
N THR A 170 21.15 23.25 -1.96
CA THR A 170 22.21 23.56 -0.99
C THR A 170 23.56 22.98 -1.37
N VAL A 171 23.60 21.82 -2.04
CA VAL A 171 24.85 21.17 -2.49
C VAL A 171 25.37 21.80 -3.79
N GLY A 172 24.50 22.37 -4.63
CA GLY A 172 24.88 23.01 -5.90
C GLY A 172 25.50 24.42 -5.73
N ASN A 173 25.52 24.99 -4.52
CA ASN A 173 25.97 26.36 -4.24
C ASN A 173 27.24 26.41 -3.37
N ALA A 174 27.98 25.30 -3.27
CA ALA A 174 29.26 25.19 -2.54
C ALA A 174 30.45 25.05 -3.46
#